data_0c8640d1df09ce49d45a0f910d102731
#
_entry.id   0c8640d1df09ce49d45a0f910d102731
#
_cell.length_a   1.000
_cell.length_b   1.000
_cell.length_c   1.000
_cell.angle_alpha   90.00
_cell.angle_beta   90.00
_cell.angle_gamma   90.00
#
_symmetry.space_group_name_H-M   'P 1'
#
loop_
_entity.id
_entity.type
_entity.pdbx_description
1 polymer ?
#
loop_
_entity_poly.entity_id
_entity_poly.type
_entity_poly.pdbx_seq_one_letter_code
_entity_poly.pdbx_strand_id
1 'polypeptide(L)'
;MKPKQFNLWLALGLITLTFACKSKKEDHEDLHGAAHHGEWKEMDAFHMVMAEAFHPFKDSSNLDPAKSYADTLVSAAQRWAEAPLPEKFKGDDEIRFKLNQLKDDASKFASVSKTGDDKSVGQSLTKLHDLFHEIQESWYSE
;
A
#
# COMPACT_ATOMS: atom_id res chain seq x y z
N MET A 1 -68.41 45.80 -17.40
CA MET A 1 -67.53 46.94 -17.10
C MET A 1 -66.16 46.37 -16.59
N LYS A 2 -65.13 46.65 -17.38
CA LYS A 2 -63.71 46.43 -16.96
C LYS A 2 -63.34 47.49 -15.90
N PRO A 3 -62.45 47.27 -15.01
CA PRO A 3 -61.06 47.69 -15.24
C PRO A 3 -59.99 46.75 -14.69
N LYS A 4 -58.98 46.75 -15.41
CA LYS A 4 -57.62 47.32 -15.35
C LYS A 4 -56.65 46.55 -14.50
N GLN A 5 -55.78 45.95 -15.20
CA GLN A 5 -54.38 45.65 -15.04
C GLN A 5 -53.67 46.45 -13.93
N PHE A 6 -52.95 45.75 -13.08
CA PHE A 6 -51.74 46.33 -12.49
C PHE A 6 -50.64 45.22 -12.45
N ASN A 7 -49.76 45.36 -13.40
CA ASN A 7 -48.55 44.58 -13.46
C ASN A 7 -47.60 45.02 -12.36
N LEU A 8 -47.27 44.12 -11.45
CA LEU A 8 -46.14 44.36 -10.57
C LEU A 8 -45.10 43.28 -10.85
N TRP A 9 -44.13 43.69 -11.59
CA TRP A 9 -42.89 42.89 -11.84
C TRP A 9 -42.13 42.80 -10.53
N LEU A 10 -42.08 41.62 -9.96
CA LEU A 10 -41.14 41.30 -8.91
C LEU A 10 -40.16 40.26 -9.48
N ALA A 11 -39.03 40.81 -9.90
CA ALA A 11 -37.87 39.99 -10.31
C ALA A 11 -37.34 39.25 -9.08
N LEU A 12 -37.71 37.98 -8.98
CA LEU A 12 -37.11 37.11 -7.97
C LEU A 12 -35.87 36.44 -8.57
N GLY A 13 -34.73 37.01 -8.21
CA GLY A 13 -33.44 36.48 -8.60
C GLY A 13 -33.25 35.07 -8.06
N LEU A 14 -33.18 34.12 -8.98
CA LEU A 14 -32.85 32.73 -8.70
C LEU A 14 -31.34 32.62 -8.41
N ILE A 15 -30.98 32.66 -7.14
CA ILE A 15 -29.62 32.39 -6.70
C ILE A 15 -29.44 30.87 -6.78
N THR A 16 -28.85 30.40 -7.87
CA THR A 16 -28.35 29.01 -7.96
C THR A 16 -27.12 28.88 -7.10
N LEU A 17 -27.29 28.38 -5.89
CA LEU A 17 -26.17 27.85 -5.10
C LEU A 17 -25.64 26.60 -5.79
N THR A 18 -24.59 26.74 -6.57
CA THR A 18 -23.77 25.61 -7.01
C THR A 18 -23.03 25.10 -5.79
N PHE A 19 -23.55 24.05 -5.16
CA PHE A 19 -22.76 23.23 -4.24
C PHE A 19 -21.67 22.55 -5.06
N ALA A 20 -20.52 23.18 -5.14
CA ALA A 20 -19.30 22.52 -5.54
C ALA A 20 -18.95 21.54 -4.42
N CYS A 21 -19.33 20.28 -4.58
CA CYS A 21 -18.76 19.18 -3.81
C CYS A 21 -17.27 19.11 -4.15
N LYS A 22 -16.48 19.82 -3.37
CA LYS A 22 -15.04 19.67 -3.34
C LYS A 22 -14.79 18.32 -2.65
N SER A 23 -14.60 17.26 -3.45
CA SER A 23 -14.06 16.00 -2.97
C SER A 23 -12.74 16.31 -2.29
N LYS A 24 -12.76 16.32 -0.97
CA LYS A 24 -11.54 16.32 -0.17
C LYS A 24 -10.90 14.97 -0.43
N LYS A 25 -9.92 14.92 -1.32
CA LYS A 25 -8.91 13.87 -1.26
C LYS A 25 -8.35 13.94 0.15
N GLU A 26 -8.64 12.95 0.94
CA GLU A 26 -7.88 12.70 2.14
C GLU A 26 -6.53 12.20 1.65
N ASP A 27 -5.60 13.13 1.51
CA ASP A 27 -4.19 12.81 1.44
C ASP A 27 -3.90 12.13 2.79
N HIS A 28 -3.75 10.81 2.77
CA HIS A 28 -3.02 10.12 3.80
C HIS A 28 -1.58 10.63 3.69
N GLU A 29 -1.33 11.76 4.35
CA GLU A 29 0.02 12.13 4.72
C GLU A 29 0.48 11.07 5.72
N ASP A 30 1.18 10.06 5.21
CA ASP A 30 2.06 9.24 6.01
C ASP A 30 3.07 10.18 6.66
N LEU A 31 2.82 10.49 7.94
CA LEU A 31 3.75 11.24 8.80
C LEU A 31 4.95 10.35 9.14
N HIS A 32 5.66 9.90 8.13
CA HIS A 32 7.02 9.44 8.32
C HIS A 32 7.95 10.63 8.10
N GLY A 33 8.48 11.14 9.22
CA GLY A 33 9.43 12.23 9.24
C GLY A 33 10.52 12.00 8.20
N ALA A 34 10.63 12.92 7.25
CA ALA A 34 11.60 12.90 6.19
C ALA A 34 13.00 13.17 6.74
N ALA A 35 13.67 12.11 7.22
CA ALA A 35 15.10 12.04 7.04
C ALA A 35 15.30 11.72 5.55
N HIS A 36 16.11 12.49 4.84
CA HIS A 36 16.42 12.27 3.43
C HIS A 36 17.28 11.00 3.25
N HIS A 37 16.66 9.85 3.49
CA HIS A 37 17.18 8.57 3.05
C HIS A 37 16.84 8.49 1.56
N GLY A 38 17.85 8.22 0.69
CA GLY A 38 17.62 8.05 -0.73
C GLY A 38 16.54 7.02 -1.02
N GLU A 39 16.03 7.00 -2.23
CA GLU A 39 15.01 6.04 -2.67
C GLU A 39 15.62 4.63 -2.77
N TRP A 40 14.94 3.63 -2.17
CA TRP A 40 15.25 2.21 -2.39
C TRP A 40 14.12 1.57 -3.20
N LYS A 41 14.21 1.68 -4.50
CA LYS A 41 13.15 1.34 -5.47
C LYS A 41 12.60 -0.06 -5.34
N GLU A 42 13.46 -1.03 -5.04
CA GLU A 42 13.06 -2.43 -4.91
C GLU A 42 12.27 -2.66 -3.63
N MET A 43 12.63 -1.95 -2.54
CA MET A 43 11.87 -1.95 -1.30
C MET A 43 10.48 -1.37 -1.51
N ASP A 44 10.39 -0.21 -2.18
CA ASP A 44 9.11 0.45 -2.46
C ASP A 44 8.24 -0.41 -3.37
N ALA A 45 8.83 -1.04 -4.39
CA ALA A 45 8.12 -1.94 -5.29
C ALA A 45 7.56 -3.18 -4.56
N PHE A 46 8.33 -3.75 -3.62
CA PHE A 46 7.85 -4.85 -2.78
C PHE A 46 6.74 -4.39 -1.83
N HIS A 47 6.92 -3.22 -1.20
CA HIS A 47 5.95 -2.63 -0.28
C HIS A 47 4.57 -2.46 -0.92
N MET A 48 4.52 -1.92 -2.15
CA MET A 48 3.24 -1.72 -2.85
C MET A 48 2.47 -3.04 -3.04
N VAL A 49 3.16 -4.11 -3.43
CA VAL A 49 2.53 -5.43 -3.59
C VAL A 49 2.12 -6.02 -2.24
N MET A 50 2.97 -5.86 -1.23
CA MET A 50 2.69 -6.33 0.13
C MET A 50 1.48 -5.63 0.74
N ALA A 51 1.34 -4.31 0.54
CA ALA A 51 0.19 -3.56 1.03
C ALA A 51 -1.13 -4.07 0.45
N GLU A 52 -1.20 -4.31 -0.87
CA GLU A 52 -2.37 -4.87 -1.55
C GLU A 52 -2.72 -6.29 -1.06
N ALA A 53 -1.71 -7.07 -0.68
CA ALA A 53 -1.91 -8.42 -0.17
C ALA A 53 -2.32 -8.43 1.31
N PHE A 54 -1.69 -7.59 2.15
CA PHE A 54 -1.77 -7.67 3.60
C PHE A 54 -2.92 -6.87 4.21
N HIS A 55 -3.21 -5.66 3.72
CA HIS A 55 -4.24 -4.80 4.34
C HIS A 55 -5.63 -5.45 4.35
N PRO A 56 -6.13 -6.08 3.27
CA PRO A 56 -7.42 -6.76 3.32
C PRO A 56 -7.48 -7.92 4.32
N PHE A 57 -6.37 -8.63 4.50
CA PHE A 57 -6.26 -9.66 5.52
C PHE A 57 -6.30 -9.08 6.93
N LYS A 58 -5.53 -8.03 7.19
CA LYS A 58 -5.48 -7.36 8.49
C LYS A 58 -6.82 -6.74 8.89
N ASP A 59 -7.49 -6.07 7.95
CA ASP A 59 -8.70 -5.28 8.22
C ASP A 59 -9.97 -6.13 8.29
N SER A 60 -10.04 -7.21 7.52
CA SER A 60 -11.27 -8.01 7.37
C SER A 60 -11.04 -9.53 7.31
N SER A 61 -9.83 -10.00 7.59
CA SER A 61 -9.43 -11.41 7.44
C SER A 61 -9.64 -11.95 6.01
N ASN A 62 -9.67 -11.07 4.99
CA ASN A 62 -9.82 -11.46 3.61
C ASN A 62 -8.45 -11.84 3.01
N LEU A 63 -8.27 -13.13 2.72
CA LEU A 63 -7.04 -13.69 2.15
C LEU A 63 -7.05 -13.79 0.61
N ASP A 64 -8.16 -13.48 -0.06
CA ASP A 64 -8.24 -13.60 -1.52
C ASP A 64 -7.23 -12.69 -2.24
N PRO A 65 -7.05 -11.42 -1.87
CA PRO A 65 -5.99 -10.60 -2.46
C PRO A 65 -4.60 -11.17 -2.21
N ALA A 66 -4.31 -11.64 -0.99
CA ALA A 66 -3.02 -12.22 -0.66
C ALA A 66 -2.69 -13.45 -1.52
N LYS A 67 -3.67 -14.34 -1.71
CA LYS A 67 -3.55 -15.51 -2.60
C LYS A 67 -3.33 -15.09 -4.06
N SER A 68 -4.03 -14.04 -4.50
CA SER A 68 -3.92 -13.51 -5.86
C SER A 68 -2.55 -12.87 -6.15
N TYR A 69 -1.97 -12.17 -5.17
CA TYR A 69 -0.67 -11.50 -5.29
C TYR A 69 0.54 -12.39 -4.96
N ALA A 70 0.33 -13.66 -4.58
CA ALA A 70 1.39 -14.54 -4.11
C ALA A 70 2.59 -14.67 -5.08
N ASP A 71 2.34 -14.93 -6.36
CA ASP A 71 3.39 -15.05 -7.36
C ASP A 71 4.05 -13.69 -7.70
N THR A 72 3.31 -12.59 -7.53
CA THR A 72 3.85 -11.22 -7.68
C THR A 72 4.78 -10.86 -6.53
N LEU A 73 4.45 -11.26 -5.28
CA LEU A 73 5.32 -11.13 -4.11
C LEU A 73 6.62 -11.89 -4.29
N VAL A 74 6.57 -13.13 -4.81
CA VAL A 74 7.80 -13.89 -5.14
C VAL A 74 8.67 -13.13 -6.12
N SER A 75 8.07 -12.63 -7.20
CA SER A 75 8.82 -11.91 -8.22
C SER A 75 9.41 -10.60 -7.71
N ALA A 76 8.71 -9.88 -6.84
CA ALA A 76 9.20 -8.64 -6.23
C ALA A 76 10.33 -8.92 -5.23
N ALA A 77 10.18 -9.93 -4.36
CA ALA A 77 11.21 -10.35 -3.41
C ALA A 77 12.49 -10.82 -4.11
N GLN A 78 12.35 -11.58 -5.20
CA GLN A 78 13.48 -12.02 -6.00
C GLN A 78 14.25 -10.84 -6.59
N ARG A 79 13.54 -9.91 -7.26
CA ARG A 79 14.18 -8.71 -7.81
C ARG A 79 14.92 -7.91 -6.75
N TRP A 80 14.31 -7.77 -5.57
CA TRP A 80 14.94 -7.04 -4.46
C TRP A 80 16.18 -7.75 -3.92
N ALA A 81 16.13 -9.06 -3.71
CA ALA A 81 17.28 -9.85 -3.26
C ALA A 81 18.45 -9.87 -4.27
N GLU A 82 18.16 -9.79 -5.57
CA GLU A 82 19.17 -9.80 -6.64
C GLU A 82 19.72 -8.40 -6.96
N ALA A 83 19.03 -7.33 -6.56
CA ALA A 83 19.47 -5.97 -6.81
C ALA A 83 20.76 -5.61 -6.04
N PRO A 84 21.56 -4.67 -6.55
CA PRO A 84 22.65 -4.07 -5.78
C PRO A 84 22.12 -3.42 -4.51
N LEU A 85 22.82 -3.60 -3.39
CA LEU A 85 22.49 -2.88 -2.17
C LEU A 85 22.75 -1.38 -2.34
N PRO A 86 21.91 -0.51 -1.77
CA PRO A 86 22.19 0.91 -1.66
C PRO A 86 23.53 1.17 -0.95
N GLU A 87 24.13 2.33 -1.19
CA GLU A 87 25.45 2.67 -0.60
C GLU A 87 25.45 2.56 0.93
N LYS A 88 24.31 2.92 1.59
CA LYS A 88 24.11 2.75 3.04
C LYS A 88 24.37 1.31 3.51
N PHE A 89 24.03 0.31 2.71
CA PHE A 89 24.16 -1.12 3.05
C PHE A 89 25.24 -1.84 2.23
N LYS A 90 26.16 -1.09 1.63
CA LYS A 90 27.23 -1.70 0.85
C LYS A 90 28.11 -2.59 1.71
N GLY A 91 28.13 -3.88 1.38
CA GLY A 91 28.86 -4.89 2.15
C GLY A 91 28.18 -5.32 3.45
N ASP A 92 26.90 -5.00 3.65
CA ASP A 92 26.13 -5.45 4.79
C ASP A 92 25.61 -6.87 4.55
N ASP A 93 26.26 -7.85 5.18
CA ASP A 93 25.92 -9.24 5.07
C ASP A 93 24.58 -9.58 5.78
N GLU A 94 24.21 -8.84 6.82
CA GLU A 94 22.94 -9.04 7.54
C GLU A 94 21.75 -8.66 6.67
N ILE A 95 21.79 -7.49 6.04
CA ILE A 95 20.75 -7.07 5.10
C ILE A 95 20.68 -8.03 3.91
N ARG A 96 21.80 -8.47 3.39
CA ARG A 96 21.84 -9.46 2.30
C ARG A 96 21.21 -10.79 2.73
N PHE A 97 21.46 -11.24 3.94
CA PHE A 97 20.84 -12.43 4.51
C PHE A 97 19.32 -12.26 4.64
N LYS A 98 18.84 -11.13 5.22
CA LYS A 98 17.41 -10.84 5.36
C LYS A 98 16.69 -10.79 4.00
N LEU A 99 17.29 -10.20 2.97
CA LEU A 99 16.72 -10.18 1.63
C LEU A 99 16.60 -11.58 1.00
N ASN A 100 17.60 -12.44 1.19
CA ASN A 100 17.50 -13.84 0.75
C ASN A 100 16.42 -14.60 1.53
N GLN A 101 16.30 -14.37 2.83
CA GLN A 101 15.23 -14.95 3.65
C GLN A 101 13.85 -14.45 3.18
N LEU A 102 13.70 -13.16 2.86
CA LEU A 102 12.47 -12.60 2.33
C LEU A 102 12.03 -13.28 1.03
N LYS A 103 12.99 -13.49 0.11
CA LYS A 103 12.76 -14.25 -1.13
C LYS A 103 12.29 -15.67 -0.87
N ASP A 104 12.95 -16.37 0.06
CA ASP A 104 12.59 -17.74 0.41
C ASP A 104 11.23 -17.83 1.10
N ASP A 105 10.93 -16.90 1.99
CA ASP A 105 9.63 -16.84 2.68
C ASP A 105 8.49 -16.42 1.73
N ALA A 106 8.74 -15.56 0.74
CA ALA A 106 7.78 -15.28 -0.33
C ALA A 106 7.44 -16.54 -1.15
N SER A 107 8.47 -17.35 -1.47
CA SER A 107 8.29 -18.62 -2.20
C SER A 107 7.51 -19.64 -1.37
N LYS A 108 7.76 -19.72 -0.06
CA LYS A 108 6.97 -20.55 0.87
C LYS A 108 5.53 -20.07 0.97
N PHE A 109 5.32 -18.74 1.09
CA PHE A 109 3.99 -18.17 1.10
C PHE A 109 3.21 -18.52 -0.17
N ALA A 110 3.81 -18.37 -1.36
CA ALA A 110 3.16 -18.73 -2.62
C ALA A 110 2.79 -20.22 -2.71
N SER A 111 3.59 -21.10 -2.11
CA SER A 111 3.26 -22.54 -2.02
C SER A 111 2.12 -22.80 -1.05
N VAL A 112 2.13 -22.19 0.14
CA VAL A 112 1.08 -22.33 1.15
C VAL A 112 -0.24 -21.70 0.67
N SER A 113 -0.20 -20.60 -0.06
CA SER A 113 -1.40 -19.93 -0.59
C SER A 113 -2.20 -20.79 -1.57
N LYS A 114 -1.56 -21.77 -2.22
CA LYS A 114 -2.21 -22.69 -3.19
C LYS A 114 -2.85 -23.91 -2.52
N THR A 115 -2.32 -24.36 -1.38
CA THR A 115 -2.69 -25.66 -0.79
C THR A 115 -2.98 -25.61 0.72
N GLY A 116 -2.63 -24.53 1.40
CA GLY A 116 -2.80 -24.36 2.84
C GLY A 116 -4.23 -23.94 3.21
N ASP A 117 -4.56 -24.20 4.48
CA ASP A 117 -5.75 -23.61 5.10
C ASP A 117 -5.55 -22.11 5.38
N ASP A 118 -6.62 -21.37 5.60
CA ASP A 118 -6.58 -19.91 5.80
C ASP A 118 -5.70 -19.50 7.00
N LYS A 119 -5.64 -20.32 8.05
CA LYS A 119 -4.76 -20.05 9.19
C LYS A 119 -3.30 -20.13 8.79
N SER A 120 -2.90 -21.15 8.06
CA SER A 120 -1.52 -21.33 7.58
C SER A 120 -1.14 -20.23 6.58
N VAL A 121 -2.06 -19.85 5.69
CA VAL A 121 -1.86 -18.74 4.74
C VAL A 121 -1.67 -17.44 5.49
N GLY A 122 -2.54 -17.10 6.45
CA GLY A 122 -2.44 -15.88 7.25
C GLY A 122 -1.16 -15.81 8.07
N GLN A 123 -0.74 -16.92 8.69
CA GLN A 123 0.52 -16.98 9.44
C GLN A 123 1.74 -16.78 8.54
N SER A 124 1.75 -17.39 7.36
CA SER A 124 2.84 -17.24 6.40
C SER A 124 2.92 -15.83 5.85
N LEU A 125 1.77 -15.20 5.56
CA LEU A 125 1.69 -13.81 5.12
C LEU A 125 2.19 -12.84 6.19
N THR A 126 1.77 -13.03 7.45
CA THR A 126 2.22 -12.22 8.59
C THR A 126 3.74 -12.29 8.75
N LYS A 127 4.30 -13.51 8.72
CA LYS A 127 5.76 -13.69 8.82
C LYS A 127 6.51 -12.94 7.71
N LEU A 128 6.01 -13.00 6.47
CA LEU A 128 6.61 -12.31 5.33
C LEU A 128 6.54 -10.78 5.50
N HIS A 129 5.40 -10.27 5.99
CA HIS A 129 5.19 -8.86 6.30
C HIS A 129 6.13 -8.37 7.41
N ASP A 130 6.27 -9.13 8.50
CA ASP A 130 7.13 -8.76 9.62
C ASP A 130 8.61 -8.68 9.20
N LEU A 131 9.08 -9.64 8.41
CA LEU A 131 10.44 -9.61 7.86
C LEU A 131 10.67 -8.41 6.91
N PHE A 132 9.66 -8.05 6.12
CA PHE A 132 9.70 -6.82 5.31
C PHE A 132 9.92 -5.60 6.21
N HIS A 133 9.16 -5.47 7.29
CA HIS A 133 9.29 -4.34 8.21
C HIS A 133 10.65 -4.30 8.91
N GLU A 134 11.23 -5.43 9.29
CA GLU A 134 12.60 -5.46 9.85
C GLU A 134 13.64 -4.87 8.87
N ILE A 135 13.52 -5.16 7.58
CA ILE A 135 14.42 -4.59 6.56
C ILE A 135 14.13 -3.10 6.37
N GLN A 136 12.86 -2.71 6.32
CA GLN A 136 12.42 -1.34 6.19
C GLN A 136 12.88 -0.46 7.38
N GLU A 137 12.75 -0.96 8.60
CA GLU A 137 13.23 -0.28 9.80
C GLU A 137 14.75 -0.05 9.77
N SER A 138 15.52 -1.04 9.28
CA SER A 138 16.96 -0.88 9.07
C SER A 138 17.29 0.22 8.05
N TRP A 139 16.43 0.44 7.07
CA TRP A 139 16.58 1.52 6.08
C TRP A 139 16.39 2.91 6.70
N TYR A 140 15.39 3.05 7.58
CA TYR A 140 15.05 4.33 8.21
C TYR A 140 15.81 4.59 9.53
N SER A 141 16.48 3.60 10.10
CA SER A 141 17.36 3.81 11.25
C SER A 141 18.64 4.53 10.87
N GLU A 142 19.08 5.49 11.69
CA GLU A 142 20.35 6.21 11.52
C GLU A 142 21.56 5.34 11.87
#